data_04555ef1cd55695e13298582e70fc862
#
_entry.id   04555ef1cd55695e13298582e70fc862
#
_cell.length_a   1.000
_cell.length_b   1.000
_cell.length_c   1.000
_cell.angle_alpha   90.00
_cell.angle_beta   90.00
_cell.angle_gamma   90.00
#
_symmetry.space_group_name_H-M   'P 1'
#
loop_
_entity.id
_entity.type
_entity.pdbx_description
1 polymer ?
#
loop_
_entity_poly.entity_id
_entity_poly.type
_entity_poly.pdbx_seq_one_letter_code
_entity_poly.pdbx_strand_id
1 'polypeptide(L)'
;MKLKKYFGDRAFYRMVLTVAVPIMVQNGVTNLVNMLDNIMVGSLGTEQMSGVSIVNQFTFIFNLLVFGAVSAAGIFTAQYYGLGNKEGVRDTFRFKLLINLLIGVVGIGVFCLAGDALIGIFLHEGSAEGDLAKTLAFGQEYIAVMLIGLIPFALAQVYASTMRETGENMMPMIASIIAVVVNFIFNTILIFGTFGAPALGVKGAAIATVISRFVELAVLVIYAHTHGAKCEFAVGAFRTLKIPTRLAGQIALKGLPLMLNEFFWALAVTMRNQCYSTRGLDAVAAQNIDATLINLFSVIYLSLGTAIAIIVGRLLGAGKIEEAKDTDRKMITFSVLCSFAMSVLLVGIAFLFPLLYNTTSSAREIATYMILISGLLMPFNAFSNAAYFTLRSGGQVMITVLFDSVYMWGVVLPTSLLLTHLTGMDIRWLFLACQAVESVKFIPGIFYLRRGTWANQLVTEEETPEELDSLLNQ
;
A
#
# COMPACT_ATOMS: atom_id res chain seq x y z
N MET A 1 -15.18 33.08 -11.90
CA MET A 1 -13.93 32.67 -12.54
C MET A 1 -12.96 31.86 -11.64
N LYS A 2 -12.93 32.06 -10.30
CA LYS A 2 -11.99 31.34 -9.38
C LYS A 2 -12.31 29.85 -9.17
N LEU A 3 -13.57 29.43 -9.22
CA LEU A 3 -13.98 28.02 -8.96
C LEU A 3 -13.59 27.06 -10.09
N LYS A 4 -13.59 27.49 -11.37
CA LYS A 4 -13.19 26.63 -12.50
C LYS A 4 -11.75 26.12 -12.42
N LYS A 5 -10.92 26.71 -11.57
CA LYS A 5 -9.53 26.31 -11.33
C LYS A 5 -9.40 25.00 -10.52
N TYR A 6 -10.45 24.64 -9.77
CA TYR A 6 -10.46 23.47 -8.87
C TYR A 6 -11.32 22.33 -9.38
N PHE A 7 -12.13 22.58 -10.39
CA PHE A 7 -13.04 21.56 -10.94
C PHE A 7 -12.68 21.29 -12.40
N GLY A 8 -12.66 20.01 -12.73
CA GLY A 8 -12.49 19.52 -14.10
C GLY A 8 -13.81 19.50 -14.86
N ASP A 9 -13.71 19.29 -16.17
CA ASP A 9 -14.85 18.97 -17.03
C ASP A 9 -15.18 17.47 -16.99
N ARG A 10 -16.18 17.06 -17.76
CA ARG A 10 -16.58 15.64 -17.83
C ARG A 10 -15.47 14.74 -18.38
N ALA A 11 -14.66 15.24 -19.30
CA ALA A 11 -13.55 14.48 -19.89
C ALA A 11 -12.45 14.24 -18.85
N PHE A 12 -12.13 15.24 -18.04
CA PHE A 12 -11.21 15.14 -16.94
C PHE A 12 -11.63 14.05 -15.93
N TYR A 13 -12.88 14.10 -15.42
CA TYR A 13 -13.35 13.09 -14.46
C TYR A 13 -13.39 11.69 -15.07
N ARG A 14 -13.74 11.56 -16.35
CA ARG A 14 -13.69 10.28 -17.06
C ARG A 14 -12.27 9.73 -17.09
N MET A 15 -11.28 10.55 -17.41
CA MET A 15 -9.86 10.18 -17.43
C MET A 15 -9.42 9.70 -16.02
N VAL A 16 -9.70 10.47 -14.98
CA VAL A 16 -9.33 10.13 -13.60
C VAL A 16 -9.99 8.84 -13.14
N LEU A 17 -11.29 8.67 -13.38
CA LEU A 17 -12.04 7.49 -12.98
C LEU A 17 -11.62 6.22 -13.75
N THR A 18 -11.20 6.35 -15.00
CA THR A 18 -10.67 5.21 -15.78
C THR A 18 -9.40 4.64 -15.16
N VAL A 19 -8.61 5.46 -14.46
CA VAL A 19 -7.42 4.99 -13.72
C VAL A 19 -7.79 4.60 -12.29
N ALA A 20 -8.53 5.44 -11.58
CA ALA A 20 -8.78 5.28 -10.16
C ALA A 20 -9.75 4.14 -9.82
N VAL A 21 -10.84 3.95 -10.60
CA VAL A 21 -11.85 2.93 -10.30
C VAL A 21 -11.30 1.51 -10.34
N PRO A 22 -10.51 1.09 -11.36
CA PRO A 22 -9.89 -0.23 -11.33
C PRO A 22 -8.99 -0.45 -10.10
N ILE A 23 -8.24 0.58 -9.67
CA ILE A 23 -7.39 0.51 -8.48
C ILE A 23 -8.25 0.42 -7.22
N MET A 24 -9.35 1.19 -7.13
CA MET A 24 -10.30 1.12 -6.01
C MET A 24 -10.93 -0.27 -5.89
N VAL A 25 -11.39 -0.83 -7.00
CA VAL A 25 -11.99 -2.17 -7.01
C VAL A 25 -10.95 -3.21 -6.60
N GLN A 26 -9.74 -3.16 -7.15
CA GLN A 26 -8.65 -4.06 -6.79
C GLN A 26 -8.36 -4.01 -5.28
N ASN A 27 -8.12 -2.82 -4.72
CA ASN A 27 -7.81 -2.65 -3.30
C ASN A 27 -8.99 -3.05 -2.40
N GLY A 28 -10.22 -2.68 -2.79
CA GLY A 28 -11.44 -3.05 -2.05
C GLY A 28 -11.64 -4.56 -1.99
N VAL A 29 -11.51 -5.24 -3.12
CA VAL A 29 -11.63 -6.70 -3.21
C VAL A 29 -10.53 -7.39 -2.41
N THR A 30 -9.29 -6.91 -2.48
CA THR A 30 -8.17 -7.45 -1.68
C THR A 30 -8.44 -7.30 -0.17
N ASN A 31 -8.95 -6.15 0.28
CA ASN A 31 -9.27 -5.94 1.69
C ASN A 31 -10.41 -6.85 2.17
N LEU A 32 -11.44 -7.03 1.35
CA LEU A 32 -12.54 -7.95 1.66
C LEU A 32 -12.06 -9.40 1.81
N VAL A 33 -11.13 -9.83 0.96
CA VAL A 33 -10.58 -11.19 1.04
C VAL A 33 -9.70 -11.38 2.26
N ASN A 34 -8.83 -10.43 2.55
CA ASN A 34 -8.03 -10.49 3.78
C ASN A 34 -8.93 -10.59 5.03
N MET A 35 -10.08 -9.92 5.01
CA MET A 35 -11.07 -10.05 6.08
C MET A 35 -11.71 -11.44 6.11
N LEU A 36 -12.08 -12.00 4.95
CA LEU A 36 -12.63 -13.35 4.86
C LEU A 36 -11.62 -14.41 5.29
N ASP A 37 -10.36 -14.30 4.86
CA ASP A 37 -9.28 -15.20 5.27
C ASP A 37 -9.10 -15.19 6.80
N ASN A 38 -9.11 -14.01 7.41
CA ASN A 38 -9.01 -13.88 8.86
C ASN A 38 -10.22 -14.52 9.59
N ILE A 39 -11.44 -14.40 9.05
CA ILE A 39 -12.63 -15.04 9.60
C ILE A 39 -12.52 -16.55 9.46
N MET A 40 -12.12 -17.07 8.30
CA MET A 40 -12.01 -18.52 8.05
C MET A 40 -10.94 -19.15 8.94
N VAL A 41 -9.77 -18.52 9.07
CA VAL A 41 -8.71 -18.99 9.97
C VAL A 41 -9.13 -18.85 11.44
N GLY A 42 -9.81 -17.75 11.80
CA GLY A 42 -10.32 -17.52 13.15
C GLY A 42 -11.32 -18.58 13.62
N SER A 43 -12.07 -19.20 12.69
CA SER A 43 -12.99 -20.29 13.00
C SER A 43 -12.30 -21.62 13.38
N LEU A 44 -11.00 -21.76 13.14
CA LEU A 44 -10.21 -22.94 13.51
C LEU A 44 -9.82 -22.94 15.00
N GLY A 45 -9.64 -21.78 15.61
CA GLY A 45 -9.30 -21.61 17.01
C GLY A 45 -8.32 -20.47 17.26
N THR A 46 -8.13 -20.16 18.56
CA THR A 46 -7.34 -18.98 18.99
C THR A 46 -5.84 -19.13 18.68
N GLU A 47 -5.25 -20.31 18.91
CA GLU A 47 -3.83 -20.56 18.66
C GLU A 47 -3.51 -20.44 17.15
N GLN A 48 -4.38 -21.01 16.30
CA GLN A 48 -4.27 -20.92 14.84
C GLN A 48 -4.33 -19.48 14.34
N MET A 49 -5.35 -18.75 14.79
CA MET A 49 -5.53 -17.35 14.43
C MET A 49 -4.35 -16.49 14.88
N SER A 50 -3.86 -16.70 16.10
CA SER A 50 -2.73 -15.94 16.66
C SER A 50 -1.44 -16.20 15.87
N GLY A 51 -1.12 -17.47 15.59
CA GLY A 51 0.05 -17.85 14.79
C GLY A 51 0.04 -17.22 13.40
N VAL A 52 -1.10 -17.30 12.69
CA VAL A 52 -1.28 -16.68 11.37
C VAL A 52 -1.19 -15.15 11.44
N SER A 53 -1.78 -14.53 12.46
CA SER A 53 -1.75 -13.07 12.62
C SER A 53 -0.33 -12.53 12.81
N ILE A 54 0.52 -13.22 13.57
CA ILE A 54 1.93 -12.86 13.75
C ILE A 54 2.67 -12.91 12.41
N VAL A 55 2.49 -14.00 11.64
CA VAL A 55 3.13 -14.14 10.31
C VAL A 55 2.62 -13.09 9.34
N ASN A 56 1.34 -12.73 9.39
CA ASN A 56 0.76 -11.69 8.54
C ASN A 56 1.37 -10.31 8.81
N GLN A 57 1.80 -9.99 10.04
CA GLN A 57 2.52 -8.75 10.32
C GLN A 57 3.86 -8.68 9.57
N PHE A 58 4.61 -9.77 9.54
CA PHE A 58 5.87 -9.82 8.77
C PHE A 58 5.62 -9.78 7.26
N THR A 59 4.60 -10.49 6.79
CA THR A 59 4.18 -10.42 5.38
C THR A 59 3.77 -9.00 4.99
N PHE A 60 3.14 -8.25 5.89
CA PHE A 60 2.81 -6.84 5.68
C PHE A 60 4.06 -5.97 5.48
N ILE A 61 5.11 -6.15 6.31
CA ILE A 61 6.40 -5.46 6.15
C ILE A 61 7.03 -5.80 4.79
N PHE A 62 7.03 -7.08 4.41
CA PHE A 62 7.50 -7.50 3.08
C PHE A 62 6.72 -6.82 1.95
N ASN A 63 5.40 -6.78 2.05
CA ASN A 63 4.53 -6.12 1.06
C ASN A 63 4.85 -4.62 0.92
N LEU A 64 5.16 -3.94 2.02
CA LEU A 64 5.56 -2.52 2.00
C LEU A 64 6.92 -2.31 1.32
N LEU A 65 7.89 -3.21 1.54
CA LEU A 65 9.18 -3.16 0.84
C LEU A 65 9.00 -3.35 -0.67
N VAL A 66 8.20 -4.33 -1.09
CA VAL A 66 7.83 -4.54 -2.50
C VAL A 66 7.14 -3.30 -3.07
N PHE A 67 6.14 -2.75 -2.36
CA PHE A 67 5.44 -1.52 -2.77
C PHE A 67 6.40 -0.34 -2.91
N GLY A 68 7.30 -0.14 -1.96
CA GLY A 68 8.31 0.93 -1.99
C GLY A 68 9.20 0.81 -3.22
N ALA A 69 9.74 -0.39 -3.49
CA ALA A 69 10.61 -0.66 -4.64
C ALA A 69 9.90 -0.46 -5.99
N VAL A 70 8.70 -1.04 -6.13
CA VAL A 70 7.89 -0.93 -7.34
C VAL A 70 7.51 0.52 -7.61
N SER A 71 7.08 1.23 -6.59
CA SER A 71 6.59 2.60 -6.69
C SER A 71 7.72 3.61 -6.93
N ALA A 72 8.91 3.36 -6.40
CA ALA A 72 10.10 4.19 -6.67
C ALA A 72 10.49 4.16 -8.15
N ALA A 73 10.60 2.97 -8.73
CA ALA A 73 10.85 2.83 -10.16
C ALA A 73 9.64 3.28 -11.00
N GLY A 74 8.44 3.18 -10.46
CA GLY A 74 7.18 3.61 -11.07
C GLY A 74 7.12 5.09 -11.41
N ILE A 75 7.80 5.94 -10.64
CA ILE A 75 7.96 7.37 -10.94
C ILE A 75 8.61 7.54 -12.33
N PHE A 76 9.69 6.83 -12.57
CA PHE A 76 10.40 6.86 -13.85
C PHE A 76 9.60 6.20 -14.97
N THR A 77 8.97 5.04 -14.68
CA THR A 77 8.11 4.35 -15.67
C THR A 77 7.00 5.26 -16.19
N ALA A 78 6.28 5.95 -15.29
CA ALA A 78 5.20 6.86 -15.67
C ALA A 78 5.72 8.05 -16.49
N GLN A 79 6.88 8.60 -16.13
CA GLN A 79 7.48 9.71 -16.86
C GLN A 79 8.04 9.26 -18.22
N TYR A 80 8.74 8.12 -18.34
CA TYR A 80 9.16 7.58 -19.65
C TYR A 80 7.99 7.25 -20.54
N TYR A 81 6.90 6.72 -19.99
CA TYR A 81 5.69 6.50 -20.75
C TYR A 81 5.08 7.81 -21.28
N GLY A 82 5.06 8.86 -20.44
CA GLY A 82 4.62 10.20 -20.84
C GLY A 82 5.49 10.83 -21.92
N LEU A 83 6.80 10.60 -21.87
CA LEU A 83 7.77 11.03 -22.88
C LEU A 83 7.65 10.25 -24.19
N GLY A 84 7.01 9.06 -24.19
CA GLY A 84 6.95 8.16 -25.35
C GLY A 84 8.18 7.26 -25.51
N ASN A 85 9.09 7.25 -24.54
CA ASN A 85 10.30 6.44 -24.56
C ASN A 85 10.03 5.00 -24.11
N LYS A 86 9.80 4.10 -25.09
CA LYS A 86 9.47 2.68 -24.87
C LYS A 86 10.63 1.90 -24.26
N GLU A 87 11.86 2.27 -24.56
CA GLU A 87 13.05 1.60 -24.01
C GLU A 87 13.26 1.94 -22.55
N GLY A 88 13.13 3.21 -22.16
CA GLY A 88 13.14 3.63 -20.77
C GLY A 88 12.06 2.95 -19.94
N VAL A 89 10.84 2.77 -20.48
CA VAL A 89 9.79 1.98 -19.81
C VAL A 89 10.22 0.52 -19.63
N ARG A 90 10.85 -0.09 -20.63
CA ARG A 90 11.33 -1.47 -20.56
C ARG A 90 12.46 -1.64 -19.55
N ASP A 91 13.38 -0.69 -19.50
CA ASP A 91 14.50 -0.72 -18.56
C ASP A 91 14.05 -0.52 -17.10
N THR A 92 13.09 0.36 -16.87
CA THR A 92 12.47 0.50 -15.55
C THR A 92 11.70 -0.76 -15.15
N PHE A 93 11.04 -1.45 -16.08
CA PHE A 93 10.40 -2.75 -15.83
C PHE A 93 11.45 -3.82 -15.46
N ARG A 94 12.57 -3.92 -16.20
CA ARG A 94 13.68 -4.82 -15.86
C ARG A 94 14.25 -4.54 -14.47
N PHE A 95 14.43 -3.25 -14.14
CA PHE A 95 14.88 -2.86 -12.81
C PHE A 95 13.91 -3.32 -11.72
N LYS A 96 12.60 -3.10 -11.90
CA LYS A 96 11.57 -3.57 -10.97
C LYS A 96 11.63 -5.08 -10.78
N LEU A 97 11.79 -5.85 -11.88
CA LEU A 97 11.91 -7.32 -11.82
C LEU A 97 13.10 -7.74 -10.96
N LEU A 98 14.28 -7.19 -11.23
CA LEU A 98 15.51 -7.59 -10.53
C LEU A 98 15.49 -7.22 -9.06
N ILE A 99 15.08 -5.99 -8.73
CA ILE A 99 15.05 -5.54 -7.33
C ILE A 99 14.00 -6.29 -6.51
N ASN A 100 12.82 -6.58 -7.09
CA ASN A 100 11.78 -7.31 -6.39
C ASN A 100 12.07 -8.81 -6.27
N LEU A 101 12.79 -9.39 -7.23
CA LEU A 101 13.33 -10.72 -7.09
C LEU A 101 14.38 -10.79 -5.96
N LEU A 102 15.26 -9.80 -5.88
CA LEU A 102 16.23 -9.68 -4.79
C LEU A 102 15.54 -9.54 -3.44
N ILE A 103 14.53 -8.66 -3.32
CA ILE A 103 13.72 -8.50 -2.10
C ILE A 103 13.04 -9.83 -1.73
N GLY A 104 12.50 -10.56 -2.71
CA GLY A 104 11.90 -11.88 -2.50
C GLY A 104 12.90 -12.90 -1.96
N VAL A 105 14.08 -13.00 -2.56
CA VAL A 105 15.14 -13.93 -2.13
C VAL A 105 15.66 -13.57 -0.74
N VAL A 106 15.92 -12.28 -0.48
CA VAL A 106 16.36 -11.79 0.84
C VAL A 106 15.27 -12.05 1.88
N GLY A 107 13.99 -11.77 1.56
CA GLY A 107 12.86 -12.05 2.44
C GLY A 107 12.76 -13.53 2.81
N ILE A 108 12.85 -14.43 1.84
CA ILE A 108 12.90 -15.88 2.08
C ILE A 108 14.08 -16.24 2.98
N GLY A 109 15.28 -15.71 2.70
CA GLY A 109 16.48 -15.94 3.50
C GLY A 109 16.32 -15.50 4.95
N VAL A 110 15.78 -14.30 5.19
CA VAL A 110 15.50 -13.78 6.53
C VAL A 110 14.53 -14.69 7.29
N PHE A 111 13.43 -15.08 6.66
CA PHE A 111 12.44 -15.95 7.31
C PHE A 111 12.96 -17.37 7.54
N CYS A 112 13.77 -17.93 6.64
CA CYS A 112 14.39 -19.24 6.86
C CYS A 112 15.41 -19.23 7.99
N LEU A 113 16.15 -18.13 8.19
CA LEU A 113 17.19 -18.02 9.20
C LEU A 113 16.70 -17.53 10.57
N ALA A 114 15.71 -16.66 10.57
CA ALA A 114 15.25 -15.96 11.77
C ALA A 114 13.74 -16.13 12.04
N GLY A 115 13.01 -16.92 11.27
CA GLY A 115 11.54 -17.04 11.37
C GLY A 115 11.06 -17.43 12.76
N ASP A 116 11.70 -18.41 13.38
CA ASP A 116 11.37 -18.88 14.73
C ASP A 116 11.60 -17.79 15.78
N ALA A 117 12.73 -17.09 15.69
CA ALA A 117 13.06 -16.00 16.59
C ALA A 117 12.10 -14.81 16.40
N LEU A 118 11.74 -14.50 15.16
CA LEU A 118 10.80 -13.43 14.85
C LEU A 118 9.40 -13.73 15.41
N ILE A 119 8.88 -14.94 15.19
CA ILE A 119 7.58 -15.35 15.76
C ILE A 119 7.66 -15.34 17.29
N GLY A 120 8.77 -15.83 17.86
CA GLY A 120 9.00 -15.87 19.30
C GLY A 120 9.00 -14.50 20.00
N ILE A 121 9.44 -13.44 19.31
CA ILE A 121 9.43 -12.07 19.87
C ILE A 121 7.99 -11.60 20.20
N PHE A 122 6.99 -12.06 19.47
CA PHE A 122 5.58 -11.70 19.70
C PHE A 122 4.86 -12.63 20.68
N LEU A 123 5.48 -13.75 21.05
CA LEU A 123 4.94 -14.71 21.99
C LEU A 123 5.45 -14.38 23.41
N HIS A 124 4.71 -13.55 24.16
CA HIS A 124 5.02 -13.24 25.56
C HIS A 124 4.07 -14.02 26.48
N GLU A 125 4.60 -14.54 27.58
CA GLU A 125 3.80 -15.17 28.63
C GLU A 125 2.76 -14.15 29.15
N GLY A 126 1.47 -14.51 29.08
CA GLY A 126 0.35 -13.67 29.53
C GLY A 126 -0.36 -12.86 28.44
N SER A 127 0.07 -12.90 27.19
CA SER A 127 -0.55 -12.12 26.09
C SER A 127 -1.60 -12.89 25.30
N ALA A 128 -1.70 -14.21 25.44
CA ALA A 128 -2.67 -15.05 24.76
C ALA A 128 -3.29 -16.08 25.73
N GLU A 129 -4.61 -16.20 25.70
CA GLU A 129 -5.29 -17.40 26.17
C GLU A 129 -4.96 -18.51 25.17
N GLY A 130 -4.02 -19.41 25.51
CA GLY A 130 -3.66 -20.53 24.66
C GLY A 130 -2.24 -21.05 24.90
N ASP A 131 -1.93 -22.17 24.25
CA ASP A 131 -0.63 -22.85 24.30
C ASP A 131 0.35 -22.14 23.35
N LEU A 132 1.34 -21.45 23.91
CA LEU A 132 2.36 -20.71 23.17
C LEU A 132 3.13 -21.61 22.20
N ALA A 133 3.40 -22.86 22.59
CA ALA A 133 4.11 -23.81 21.73
C ALA A 133 3.27 -24.21 20.50
N LYS A 134 1.96 -24.37 20.67
CA LYS A 134 1.05 -24.63 19.54
C LYS A 134 0.93 -23.42 18.63
N THR A 135 0.80 -22.21 19.21
CA THR A 135 0.76 -20.98 18.42
C THR A 135 2.01 -20.82 17.56
N LEU A 136 3.20 -21.08 18.15
CA LEU A 136 4.46 -21.08 17.42
C LEU A 136 4.44 -22.12 16.27
N ALA A 137 4.02 -23.36 16.56
CA ALA A 137 3.95 -24.42 15.56
C ALA A 137 3.02 -24.07 14.39
N PHE A 138 1.84 -23.51 14.65
CA PHE A 138 0.93 -23.04 13.59
C PHE A 138 1.51 -21.88 12.78
N GLY A 139 2.21 -20.93 13.43
CA GLY A 139 2.92 -19.87 12.74
C GLY A 139 4.03 -20.39 11.82
N GLN A 140 4.81 -21.37 12.29
CA GLN A 140 5.86 -22.02 11.50
C GLN A 140 5.28 -22.81 10.32
N GLU A 141 4.21 -23.56 10.51
CA GLU A 141 3.53 -24.29 9.45
C GLU A 141 2.99 -23.34 8.36
N TYR A 142 2.41 -22.21 8.78
CA TYR A 142 1.88 -21.21 7.86
C TYR A 142 2.99 -20.51 7.08
N ILE A 143 4.05 -20.03 7.76
CA ILE A 143 5.13 -19.28 7.10
C ILE A 143 5.90 -20.17 6.12
N ALA A 144 6.16 -21.43 6.46
CA ALA A 144 6.89 -22.36 5.58
C ALA A 144 6.24 -22.48 4.19
N VAL A 145 4.92 -22.45 4.13
CA VAL A 145 4.18 -22.48 2.86
C VAL A 145 4.16 -21.09 2.22
N MET A 146 3.93 -20.03 3.02
CA MET A 146 3.84 -18.65 2.52
C MET A 146 5.10 -18.15 1.85
N LEU A 147 6.30 -18.65 2.25
CA LEU A 147 7.57 -18.31 1.61
C LEU A 147 7.58 -18.58 0.10
N ILE A 148 6.90 -19.65 -0.35
CA ILE A 148 6.79 -19.99 -1.76
C ILE A 148 6.01 -18.90 -2.53
N GLY A 149 5.07 -18.25 -1.87
CA GLY A 149 4.23 -17.19 -2.45
C GLY A 149 4.86 -15.80 -2.51
N LEU A 150 6.01 -15.56 -1.85
CA LEU A 150 6.62 -14.22 -1.77
C LEU A 150 7.11 -13.73 -3.14
N ILE A 151 7.82 -14.58 -3.89
CA ILE A 151 8.33 -14.24 -5.22
C ILE A 151 7.18 -14.03 -6.23
N PRO A 152 6.21 -14.95 -6.38
CA PRO A 152 5.05 -14.72 -7.25
C PRO A 152 4.30 -13.43 -6.93
N PHE A 153 4.10 -13.12 -5.65
CA PHE A 153 3.49 -11.86 -5.24
C PHE A 153 4.31 -10.65 -5.70
N ALA A 154 5.62 -10.63 -5.42
CA ALA A 154 6.49 -9.51 -5.78
C ALA A 154 6.51 -9.28 -7.31
N LEU A 155 6.60 -10.35 -8.10
CA LEU A 155 6.57 -10.28 -9.56
C LEU A 155 5.19 -9.84 -10.08
N ALA A 156 4.09 -10.31 -9.49
CA ALA A 156 2.74 -9.85 -9.85
C ALA A 156 2.59 -8.33 -9.63
N GLN A 157 3.13 -7.79 -8.52
CA GLN A 157 3.12 -6.34 -8.27
C GLN A 157 3.93 -5.57 -9.33
N VAL A 158 5.05 -6.11 -9.80
CA VAL A 158 5.85 -5.48 -10.88
C VAL A 158 5.06 -5.37 -12.17
N TYR A 159 4.42 -6.47 -12.62
CA TYR A 159 3.59 -6.45 -13.83
C TYR A 159 2.39 -5.54 -13.66
N ALA A 160 1.64 -5.67 -12.57
CA ALA A 160 0.45 -4.88 -12.29
C ALA A 160 0.75 -3.36 -12.25
N SER A 161 1.82 -2.96 -11.57
CA SER A 161 2.22 -1.56 -11.48
C SER A 161 2.63 -1.01 -12.85
N THR A 162 3.46 -1.75 -13.59
CA THR A 162 3.92 -1.30 -14.91
C THR A 162 2.76 -1.18 -15.90
N MET A 163 1.81 -2.12 -15.89
CA MET A 163 0.56 -2.00 -16.67
C MET A 163 -0.21 -0.73 -16.32
N ARG A 164 -0.42 -0.43 -15.03
CA ARG A 164 -1.10 0.79 -14.60
C ARG A 164 -0.38 2.05 -15.06
N GLU A 165 0.93 2.08 -14.93
CA GLU A 165 1.77 3.23 -15.33
C GLU A 165 1.80 3.43 -16.84
N THR A 166 1.59 2.38 -17.64
CA THR A 166 1.51 2.42 -19.10
C THR A 166 0.09 2.47 -19.67
N GLY A 167 -0.94 2.58 -18.83
CA GLY A 167 -2.32 2.83 -19.25
C GLY A 167 -3.25 1.63 -19.23
N GLU A 168 -2.74 0.43 -19.01
CA GLU A 168 -3.57 -0.78 -18.89
C GLU A 168 -3.98 -0.98 -17.42
N ASN A 169 -5.10 -0.36 -17.02
CA ASN A 169 -5.56 -0.40 -15.64
C ASN A 169 -6.53 -1.56 -15.35
N MET A 170 -7.20 -2.08 -16.39
CA MET A 170 -8.26 -3.08 -16.22
C MET A 170 -7.71 -4.46 -15.91
N MET A 171 -6.60 -4.85 -16.55
CA MET A 171 -6.07 -6.21 -16.37
C MET A 171 -5.52 -6.49 -14.97
N PRO A 172 -4.79 -5.56 -14.31
CA PRO A 172 -4.43 -5.75 -12.90
C PRO A 172 -5.64 -5.98 -11.98
N MET A 173 -6.72 -5.23 -12.20
CA MET A 173 -7.98 -5.43 -11.45
C MET A 173 -8.58 -6.81 -11.71
N ILE A 174 -8.70 -7.22 -12.98
CA ILE A 174 -9.26 -8.54 -13.35
C ILE A 174 -8.41 -9.68 -12.77
N ALA A 175 -7.08 -9.59 -12.89
CA ALA A 175 -6.16 -10.58 -12.33
C ALA A 175 -6.33 -10.74 -10.82
N SER A 176 -6.45 -9.62 -10.10
CA SER A 176 -6.69 -9.65 -8.65
C SER A 176 -8.06 -10.23 -8.31
N ILE A 177 -9.12 -9.90 -9.05
CA ILE A 177 -10.45 -10.52 -8.82
C ILE A 177 -10.39 -12.04 -9.04
N ILE A 178 -9.74 -12.50 -10.11
CA ILE A 178 -9.55 -13.93 -10.37
C ILE A 178 -8.79 -14.60 -9.20
N ALA A 179 -7.68 -13.99 -8.77
CA ALA A 179 -6.87 -14.49 -7.67
C ALA A 179 -7.69 -14.63 -6.38
N VAL A 180 -8.54 -13.66 -6.10
CA VAL A 180 -9.44 -13.62 -4.94
C VAL A 180 -10.47 -14.74 -4.99
N VAL A 181 -11.12 -14.93 -6.13
CA VAL A 181 -12.09 -16.04 -6.30
C VAL A 181 -11.39 -17.39 -6.12
N VAL A 182 -10.20 -17.56 -6.70
CA VAL A 182 -9.39 -18.76 -6.54
C VAL A 182 -9.00 -18.96 -5.07
N ASN A 183 -8.53 -17.92 -4.39
CA ASN A 183 -8.19 -18.00 -2.97
C ASN A 183 -9.39 -18.45 -2.13
N PHE A 184 -10.56 -17.83 -2.30
CA PHE A 184 -11.77 -18.19 -1.56
C PHE A 184 -12.20 -19.64 -1.79
N ILE A 185 -12.18 -20.11 -3.04
CA ILE A 185 -12.52 -21.50 -3.39
C ILE A 185 -11.56 -22.47 -2.71
N PHE A 186 -10.23 -22.25 -2.85
CA PHE A 186 -9.23 -23.14 -2.27
C PHE A 186 -9.17 -23.06 -0.75
N ASN A 187 -9.44 -21.89 -0.14
CA ASN A 187 -9.62 -21.77 1.30
C ASN A 187 -10.76 -22.67 1.80
N THR A 188 -11.92 -22.60 1.15
CA THR A 188 -13.07 -23.42 1.53
C THR A 188 -12.75 -24.92 1.41
N ILE A 189 -12.05 -25.33 0.36
CA ILE A 189 -11.68 -26.72 0.12
C ILE A 189 -10.62 -27.18 1.11
N LEU A 190 -9.53 -26.44 1.28
CA LEU A 190 -8.35 -26.90 1.99
C LEU A 190 -8.39 -26.63 3.50
N ILE A 191 -9.06 -25.58 3.96
CA ILE A 191 -9.21 -25.31 5.39
C ILE A 191 -10.16 -26.32 6.01
N PHE A 192 -11.32 -26.51 5.40
CA PHE A 192 -12.43 -27.31 5.97
C PHE A 192 -12.55 -28.74 5.43
N GLY A 193 -11.77 -29.10 4.40
CA GLY A 193 -11.79 -30.44 3.82
C GLY A 193 -13.07 -30.73 3.02
N THR A 194 -13.66 -29.72 2.38
CA THR A 194 -14.87 -29.90 1.56
C THR A 194 -14.57 -30.68 0.28
N PHE A 195 -15.58 -31.27 -0.33
CA PHE A 195 -15.48 -32.10 -1.56
C PHE A 195 -14.53 -33.32 -1.45
N GLY A 196 -14.30 -33.83 -0.23
CA GLY A 196 -13.45 -35.00 0.00
C GLY A 196 -11.95 -34.70 0.08
N ALA A 197 -11.55 -33.45 0.07
CA ALA A 197 -10.18 -33.03 0.33
C ALA A 197 -9.84 -33.17 1.83
N PRO A 198 -8.56 -33.39 2.20
CA PRO A 198 -8.17 -33.39 3.60
C PRO A 198 -8.32 -31.97 4.19
N ALA A 199 -8.84 -31.89 5.42
CA ALA A 199 -8.88 -30.64 6.17
C ALA A 199 -7.47 -30.30 6.67
N LEU A 200 -6.82 -29.33 6.03
CA LEU A 200 -5.45 -28.93 6.31
C LEU A 200 -5.36 -27.73 7.26
N GLY A 201 -6.50 -27.14 7.66
CA GLY A 201 -6.54 -26.02 8.58
C GLY A 201 -5.67 -24.84 8.14
N VAL A 202 -4.76 -24.39 9.01
CA VAL A 202 -3.84 -23.27 8.78
C VAL A 202 -2.96 -23.46 7.54
N LYS A 203 -2.43 -24.67 7.34
CA LYS A 203 -1.65 -25.00 6.16
C LYS A 203 -2.47 -24.89 4.87
N GLY A 204 -3.75 -25.29 4.94
CA GLY A 204 -4.69 -25.13 3.84
C GLY A 204 -4.88 -23.67 3.43
N ALA A 205 -5.00 -22.75 4.39
CA ALA A 205 -5.09 -21.32 4.15
C ALA A 205 -3.83 -20.78 3.44
N ALA A 206 -2.64 -21.18 3.91
CA ALA A 206 -1.38 -20.79 3.27
C ALA A 206 -1.28 -21.31 1.82
N ILE A 207 -1.62 -22.57 1.57
CA ILE A 207 -1.60 -23.16 0.22
C ILE A 207 -2.58 -22.42 -0.71
N ALA A 208 -3.79 -22.12 -0.26
CA ALA A 208 -4.80 -21.38 -1.04
C ALA A 208 -4.28 -20.00 -1.43
N THR A 209 -3.64 -19.30 -0.48
CA THR A 209 -3.02 -18.00 -0.74
C THR A 209 -1.88 -18.11 -1.75
N VAL A 210 -1.00 -19.08 -1.63
CA VAL A 210 0.10 -19.29 -2.58
C VAL A 210 -0.44 -19.61 -3.99
N ILE A 211 -1.43 -20.50 -4.11
CA ILE A 211 -2.06 -20.80 -5.41
C ILE A 211 -2.62 -19.52 -6.03
N SER A 212 -3.34 -18.71 -5.27
CA SER A 212 -3.92 -17.45 -5.78
C SER A 212 -2.85 -16.48 -6.28
N ARG A 213 -1.67 -16.39 -5.61
CA ARG A 213 -0.53 -15.57 -6.05
C ARG A 213 0.07 -16.05 -7.38
N PHE A 214 0.19 -17.37 -7.57
CA PHE A 214 0.63 -17.93 -8.85
C PHE A 214 -0.39 -17.66 -9.96
N VAL A 215 -1.68 -17.79 -9.68
CA VAL A 215 -2.74 -17.48 -10.66
C VAL A 215 -2.73 -16.01 -11.04
N GLU A 216 -2.62 -15.10 -10.07
CA GLU A 216 -2.51 -13.64 -10.33
C GLU A 216 -1.32 -13.35 -11.25
N LEU A 217 -0.14 -13.87 -10.90
CA LEU A 217 1.06 -13.71 -11.71
C LEU A 217 0.87 -14.29 -13.12
N ALA A 218 0.35 -15.50 -13.22
CA ALA A 218 0.14 -16.16 -14.52
C ALA A 218 -0.78 -15.36 -15.43
N VAL A 219 -1.91 -14.85 -14.92
CA VAL A 219 -2.85 -14.01 -15.67
C VAL A 219 -2.15 -12.77 -16.20
N LEU A 220 -1.39 -12.07 -15.33
CA LEU A 220 -0.68 -10.83 -15.72
C LEU A 220 0.43 -11.11 -16.73
N VAL A 221 1.24 -12.15 -16.54
CA VAL A 221 2.33 -12.52 -17.46
C VAL A 221 1.77 -12.95 -18.83
N ILE A 222 0.79 -13.85 -18.84
CA ILE A 222 0.17 -14.32 -20.09
C ILE A 222 -0.40 -13.13 -20.86
N TYR A 223 -1.17 -12.27 -20.19
CA TYR A 223 -1.73 -11.09 -20.84
C TYR A 223 -0.65 -10.14 -21.39
N ALA A 224 0.38 -9.82 -20.58
CA ALA A 224 1.44 -8.91 -21.00
C ALA A 224 2.17 -9.39 -22.26
N HIS A 225 2.42 -10.70 -22.36
CA HIS A 225 3.18 -11.28 -23.47
C HIS A 225 2.32 -11.64 -24.69
N THR A 226 1.01 -11.81 -24.53
CA THR A 226 0.08 -12.06 -25.64
C THR A 226 -0.48 -10.77 -26.27
N HIS A 227 -0.52 -9.67 -25.49
CA HIS A 227 -1.07 -8.38 -25.94
C HIS A 227 0.02 -7.31 -26.05
N GLY A 228 1.09 -7.60 -26.79
CA GLY A 228 2.25 -6.72 -26.94
C GLY A 228 1.94 -5.30 -27.41
N ALA A 229 0.86 -5.09 -28.17
CA ALA A 229 0.43 -3.75 -28.58
C ALA A 229 -0.04 -2.86 -27.40
N LYS A 230 -0.56 -3.46 -26.32
CA LYS A 230 -0.96 -2.75 -25.11
C LYS A 230 0.13 -2.76 -24.02
N CYS A 231 0.96 -3.80 -24.01
CA CYS A 231 2.01 -4.03 -23.04
C CYS A 231 3.39 -4.01 -23.72
N GLU A 232 3.71 -2.92 -24.40
CA GLU A 232 4.97 -2.77 -25.17
C GLU A 232 6.22 -2.98 -24.31
N PHE A 233 6.14 -2.72 -23.01
CA PHE A 233 7.22 -2.96 -22.05
C PHE A 233 7.63 -4.43 -21.96
N ALA A 234 6.69 -5.36 -22.20
CA ALA A 234 6.96 -6.80 -22.13
C ALA A 234 7.65 -7.32 -23.40
N VAL A 235 7.47 -6.62 -24.54
CA VAL A 235 8.03 -7.04 -25.83
C VAL A 235 9.54 -6.88 -25.80
N GLY A 236 10.26 -8.02 -25.86
CA GLY A 236 11.72 -8.04 -25.83
C GLY A 236 12.35 -7.71 -24.46
N ALA A 237 11.55 -7.64 -23.39
CA ALA A 237 12.06 -7.34 -22.04
C ALA A 237 13.16 -8.32 -21.59
N PHE A 238 13.03 -9.59 -21.94
CA PHE A 238 13.95 -10.66 -21.57
C PHE A 238 15.05 -10.96 -22.60
N ARG A 239 15.14 -10.19 -23.71
CA ARG A 239 16.24 -10.35 -24.67
C ARG A 239 17.58 -9.98 -24.06
N THR A 240 17.60 -8.95 -23.24
CA THR A 240 18.73 -8.56 -22.40
C THR A 240 18.22 -8.18 -21.03
N LEU A 241 18.98 -8.50 -19.97
CA LEU A 241 18.70 -7.99 -18.63
C LEU A 241 19.61 -6.80 -18.28
N LYS A 242 20.28 -6.25 -19.27
CA LYS A 242 21.12 -5.06 -19.09
C LYS A 242 20.23 -3.84 -18.85
N ILE A 243 20.58 -3.07 -17.85
CA ILE A 243 19.94 -1.81 -17.46
C ILE A 243 21.03 -0.75 -17.48
N PRO A 244 20.82 0.44 -18.07
CA PRO A 244 21.78 1.53 -17.99
C PRO A 244 22.14 1.81 -16.52
N THR A 245 23.43 1.79 -16.20
CA THR A 245 23.91 1.96 -14.80
C THR A 245 23.49 3.30 -14.22
N ARG A 246 23.43 4.35 -15.05
CA ARG A 246 22.96 5.67 -14.66
C ARG A 246 21.48 5.62 -14.21
N LEU A 247 20.62 4.97 -14.99
CA LEU A 247 19.20 4.81 -14.65
C LEU A 247 19.04 3.98 -13.38
N ALA A 248 19.73 2.84 -13.27
CA ALA A 248 19.71 1.99 -12.09
C ALA A 248 20.15 2.76 -10.85
N GLY A 249 21.22 3.56 -10.94
CA GLY A 249 21.71 4.42 -9.86
C GLY A 249 20.69 5.50 -9.47
N GLN A 250 20.06 6.16 -10.43
CA GLN A 250 19.02 7.17 -10.17
C GLN A 250 17.79 6.57 -9.47
N ILE A 251 17.31 5.41 -9.94
CA ILE A 251 16.19 4.72 -9.31
C ILE A 251 16.56 4.25 -7.91
N ALA A 252 17.76 3.68 -7.71
CA ALA A 252 18.22 3.23 -6.41
C ALA A 252 18.37 4.40 -5.43
N LEU A 253 18.96 5.52 -5.84
CA LEU A 253 19.17 6.71 -5.01
C LEU A 253 17.84 7.33 -4.54
N LYS A 254 16.81 7.33 -5.40
CA LYS A 254 15.47 7.81 -5.04
C LYS A 254 14.62 6.71 -4.39
N GLY A 255 14.83 5.47 -4.76
CA GLY A 255 14.05 4.33 -4.29
C GLY A 255 14.36 3.91 -2.86
N LEU A 256 15.64 3.86 -2.49
CA LEU A 256 16.03 3.43 -1.14
C LEU A 256 15.43 4.33 -0.04
N PRO A 257 15.49 5.67 -0.12
CA PRO A 257 14.81 6.52 0.86
C PRO A 257 13.29 6.32 0.90
N LEU A 258 12.64 6.05 -0.25
CA LEU A 258 11.21 5.77 -0.28
C LEU A 258 10.85 4.42 0.36
N MET A 259 11.65 3.38 0.12
CA MET A 259 11.46 2.08 0.79
C MET A 259 11.64 2.20 2.30
N LEU A 260 12.67 2.92 2.75
CA LEU A 260 12.89 3.20 4.17
C LEU A 260 11.76 4.05 4.76
N ASN A 261 11.21 4.99 3.99
CA ASN A 261 10.05 5.78 4.41
C ASN A 261 8.85 4.88 4.72
N GLU A 262 8.49 3.97 3.83
CA GLU A 262 7.37 3.04 4.06
C GLU A 262 7.61 2.18 5.32
N PHE A 263 8.83 1.67 5.49
CA PHE A 263 9.20 0.88 6.67
C PHE A 263 9.10 1.69 7.96
N PHE A 264 9.72 2.87 8.02
CA PHE A 264 9.69 3.70 9.22
C PHE A 264 8.29 4.23 9.53
N TRP A 265 7.50 4.54 8.50
CA TRP A 265 6.11 4.92 8.69
C TRP A 265 5.30 3.78 9.33
N ALA A 266 5.42 2.56 8.83
CA ALA A 266 4.72 1.41 9.39
C ALA A 266 5.13 1.14 10.84
N LEU A 267 6.43 1.24 11.15
CA LEU A 267 6.94 1.07 12.50
C LEU A 267 6.39 2.14 13.45
N ALA A 268 6.36 3.41 13.02
CA ALA A 268 5.80 4.51 13.82
C ALA A 268 4.30 4.31 14.09
N VAL A 269 3.53 3.88 13.09
CA VAL A 269 2.10 3.55 13.25
C VAL A 269 1.91 2.42 14.25
N THR A 270 2.72 1.37 14.18
CA THR A 270 2.67 0.24 15.12
C THR A 270 2.96 0.69 16.56
N MET A 271 4.00 1.52 16.76
CA MET A 271 4.33 2.06 18.08
C MET A 271 3.24 2.99 18.62
N ARG A 272 2.64 3.82 17.77
CA ARG A 272 1.49 4.64 18.16
C ARG A 272 0.30 3.77 18.57
N ASN A 273 0.02 2.71 17.84
CA ASN A 273 -1.07 1.78 18.16
C ASN A 273 -0.80 1.07 19.50
N GLN A 274 0.46 0.78 19.83
CA GLN A 274 0.84 0.26 21.13
C GLN A 274 0.56 1.27 22.27
N CYS A 275 0.71 2.59 22.01
CA CYS A 275 0.32 3.60 22.99
C CYS A 275 -1.18 3.51 23.36
N TYR A 276 -2.04 3.21 22.39
CA TYR A 276 -3.47 3.03 22.66
C TYR A 276 -3.76 1.77 23.47
N SER A 277 -3.03 0.68 23.21
CA SER A 277 -3.22 -0.59 23.93
C SER A 277 -2.92 -0.50 25.43
N THR A 278 -2.10 0.46 25.87
CA THR A 278 -1.81 0.69 27.29
C THR A 278 -3.06 1.12 28.09
N ARG A 279 -4.14 1.50 27.42
CA ARG A 279 -5.41 1.92 28.04
C ARG A 279 -6.39 0.77 28.28
N GLY A 280 -5.96 -0.49 28.05
CA GLY A 280 -6.71 -1.70 28.36
C GLY A 280 -7.31 -2.40 27.15
N LEU A 281 -7.87 -3.57 27.40
CA LEU A 281 -8.40 -4.45 26.34
C LEU A 281 -9.57 -3.84 25.58
N ASP A 282 -10.42 -3.05 26.24
CA ASP A 282 -11.53 -2.36 25.57
C ASP A 282 -11.03 -1.36 24.51
N ALA A 283 -9.90 -0.69 24.78
CA ALA A 283 -9.27 0.22 23.81
C ALA A 283 -8.72 -0.54 22.60
N VAL A 284 -8.13 -1.72 22.81
CA VAL A 284 -7.63 -2.59 21.72
C VAL A 284 -8.80 -3.10 20.86
N ALA A 285 -9.88 -3.57 21.49
CA ALA A 285 -11.08 -4.00 20.78
C ALA A 285 -11.70 -2.87 19.95
N ALA A 286 -11.82 -1.69 20.54
CA ALA A 286 -12.33 -0.49 19.87
C ALA A 286 -11.48 -0.08 18.67
N GLN A 287 -10.14 -0.12 18.81
CA GLN A 287 -9.20 0.19 17.73
C GLN A 287 -9.33 -0.78 16.56
N ASN A 288 -9.51 -2.07 16.82
CA ASN A 288 -9.71 -3.07 15.77
C ASN A 288 -11.02 -2.83 15.00
N ILE A 289 -12.08 -2.42 15.70
CA ILE A 289 -13.37 -2.06 15.09
C ILE A 289 -13.19 -0.83 14.19
N ASP A 290 -12.55 0.24 14.70
CA ASP A 290 -12.25 1.45 13.93
C ASP A 290 -11.40 1.13 12.70
N ALA A 291 -10.28 0.40 12.88
CA ALA A 291 -9.37 0.03 11.80
C ALA A 291 -10.06 -0.73 10.66
N THR A 292 -11.03 -1.60 10.98
CA THR A 292 -11.80 -2.36 9.98
C THR A 292 -12.57 -1.42 9.06
N LEU A 293 -13.27 -0.43 9.62
CA LEU A 293 -13.98 0.57 8.82
C LEU A 293 -13.05 1.51 8.07
N ILE A 294 -12.02 2.01 8.74
CA ILE A 294 -11.07 2.93 8.12
C ILE A 294 -10.37 2.28 6.94
N ASN A 295 -9.95 1.01 7.04
CA ASN A 295 -9.36 0.28 5.92
C ASN A 295 -10.29 0.17 4.71
N LEU A 296 -11.59 0.02 4.93
CA LEU A 296 -12.57 -0.03 3.84
C LEU A 296 -12.78 1.35 3.19
N PHE A 297 -12.99 2.38 4.01
CA PHE A 297 -13.29 3.72 3.50
C PHE A 297 -12.07 4.45 2.92
N SER A 298 -10.86 4.16 3.42
CA SER A 298 -9.61 4.75 2.93
C SER A 298 -9.21 4.29 1.52
N VAL A 299 -9.73 3.16 1.05
CA VAL A 299 -9.47 2.65 -0.31
C VAL A 299 -9.66 3.73 -1.37
N ILE A 300 -10.67 4.60 -1.21
CA ILE A 300 -11.02 5.62 -2.20
C ILE A 300 -9.90 6.65 -2.33
N TYR A 301 -9.48 7.28 -1.24
CA TYR A 301 -8.45 8.32 -1.32
C TYR A 301 -7.05 7.75 -1.56
N LEU A 302 -6.74 6.54 -1.08
CA LEU A 302 -5.48 5.85 -1.36
C LEU A 302 -5.35 5.52 -2.87
N SER A 303 -6.44 5.06 -3.48
CA SER A 303 -6.46 4.77 -4.92
C SER A 303 -6.39 6.05 -5.77
N LEU A 304 -7.04 7.13 -5.32
CA LEU A 304 -6.91 8.43 -5.97
C LEU A 304 -5.49 9.00 -5.84
N GLY A 305 -4.80 8.79 -4.71
CA GLY A 305 -3.39 9.11 -4.56
C GLY A 305 -2.51 8.38 -5.57
N THR A 306 -2.71 7.07 -5.72
CA THR A 306 -2.00 6.28 -6.75
C THR A 306 -2.30 6.78 -8.16
N ALA A 307 -3.56 7.13 -8.46
CA ALA A 307 -3.95 7.70 -9.75
C ALA A 307 -3.28 9.07 -10.01
N ILE A 308 -3.12 9.91 -8.96
CA ILE A 308 -2.34 11.16 -9.04
C ILE A 308 -0.91 10.85 -9.49
N ALA A 309 -0.22 9.92 -8.82
CA ALA A 309 1.16 9.57 -9.18
C ALA A 309 1.29 9.14 -10.64
N ILE A 310 0.35 8.37 -11.16
CA ILE A 310 0.35 7.88 -12.54
C ILE A 310 0.07 9.01 -13.53
N ILE A 311 -1.04 9.74 -13.35
CA ILE A 311 -1.50 10.75 -14.32
C ILE A 311 -0.56 11.94 -14.34
N VAL A 312 -0.21 12.46 -13.17
CA VAL A 312 0.71 13.60 -13.03
C VAL A 312 2.12 13.19 -13.49
N GLY A 313 2.60 12.00 -13.12
CA GLY A 313 3.88 11.48 -13.59
C GLY A 313 3.99 11.44 -15.11
N ARG A 314 2.96 10.98 -15.81
CA ARG A 314 2.90 10.99 -17.29
C ARG A 314 2.96 12.40 -17.89
N LEU A 315 2.23 13.35 -17.30
CA LEU A 315 2.24 14.74 -17.75
C LEU A 315 3.60 15.39 -17.55
N LEU A 316 4.26 15.11 -16.40
CA LEU A 316 5.61 15.59 -16.14
C LEU A 316 6.62 14.99 -17.13
N GLY A 317 6.52 13.70 -17.42
CA GLY A 317 7.35 13.03 -18.43
C GLY A 317 7.16 13.60 -19.84
N ALA A 318 5.93 13.96 -20.21
CA ALA A 318 5.62 14.62 -21.46
C ALA A 318 6.08 16.11 -21.53
N GLY A 319 6.74 16.63 -20.51
CA GLY A 319 7.17 18.03 -20.41
C GLY A 319 6.04 19.03 -20.18
N LYS A 320 4.80 18.56 -19.93
CA LYS A 320 3.60 19.41 -19.76
C LYS A 320 3.45 19.88 -18.31
N ILE A 321 4.42 20.62 -17.81
CA ILE A 321 4.53 20.98 -16.38
C ILE A 321 3.31 21.76 -15.88
N GLU A 322 2.81 22.75 -16.62
CA GLU A 322 1.67 23.58 -16.19
C GLU A 322 0.35 22.79 -16.24
N GLU A 323 0.19 21.90 -17.22
CA GLU A 323 -0.94 20.98 -17.31
C GLU A 323 -0.91 19.99 -16.14
N ALA A 324 0.27 19.48 -15.76
CA ALA A 324 0.47 18.62 -14.60
C ALA A 324 0.05 19.33 -13.29
N LYS A 325 0.46 20.57 -13.08
CA LYS A 325 0.06 21.37 -11.89
C LYS A 325 -1.44 21.65 -11.84
N ASP A 326 -2.06 21.91 -12.98
CA ASP A 326 -3.51 22.16 -13.04
C ASP A 326 -4.31 20.87 -12.80
N THR A 327 -3.89 19.78 -13.43
CA THR A 327 -4.46 18.43 -13.25
C THR A 327 -4.34 17.97 -11.81
N ASP A 328 -3.17 18.10 -11.21
CA ASP A 328 -2.90 17.75 -9.81
C ASP A 328 -3.84 18.48 -8.85
N ARG A 329 -3.96 19.79 -8.98
CA ARG A 329 -4.86 20.60 -8.15
C ARG A 329 -6.31 20.13 -8.22
N LYS A 330 -6.80 19.81 -9.43
CA LYS A 330 -8.15 19.29 -9.65
C LYS A 330 -8.32 17.91 -9.04
N MET A 331 -7.31 17.03 -9.18
CA MET A 331 -7.33 15.67 -8.61
C MET A 331 -7.29 15.69 -7.09
N ILE A 332 -6.47 16.56 -6.47
CA ILE A 332 -6.45 16.75 -5.00
C ILE A 332 -7.83 17.20 -4.53
N THR A 333 -8.42 18.20 -5.20
CA THR A 333 -9.76 18.70 -4.84
C THR A 333 -10.79 17.57 -4.93
N PHE A 334 -10.74 16.78 -6.00
CA PHE A 334 -11.65 15.65 -6.18
C PHE A 334 -11.45 14.57 -5.09
N SER A 335 -10.22 14.25 -4.74
CA SER A 335 -9.88 13.30 -3.66
C SER A 335 -10.45 13.76 -2.32
N VAL A 336 -10.27 15.04 -1.97
CA VAL A 336 -10.80 15.62 -0.73
C VAL A 336 -12.34 15.59 -0.71
N LEU A 337 -12.99 15.92 -1.83
CA LEU A 337 -14.45 15.91 -1.93
C LEU A 337 -15.02 14.47 -1.82
N CYS A 338 -14.41 13.50 -2.49
CA CYS A 338 -14.81 12.10 -2.34
C CYS A 338 -14.62 11.63 -0.90
N SER A 339 -13.49 11.99 -0.28
CA SER A 339 -13.22 11.65 1.12
C SER A 339 -14.18 12.34 2.08
N PHE A 340 -14.60 13.56 1.80
CA PHE A 340 -15.63 14.25 2.58
C PHE A 340 -16.98 13.54 2.50
N ALA A 341 -17.38 13.09 1.31
CA ALA A 341 -18.59 12.27 1.16
C ALA A 341 -18.51 10.95 1.95
N MET A 342 -17.34 10.28 1.91
CA MET A 342 -17.09 9.07 2.70
C MET A 342 -17.07 9.36 4.21
N SER A 343 -16.52 10.50 4.62
CA SER A 343 -16.53 10.98 6.01
C SER A 343 -17.97 11.09 6.54
N VAL A 344 -18.86 11.71 5.76
CA VAL A 344 -20.30 11.82 6.15
C VAL A 344 -20.94 10.46 6.32
N LEU A 345 -20.68 9.52 5.41
CA LEU A 345 -21.18 8.14 5.51
C LEU A 345 -20.60 7.43 6.74
N LEU A 346 -19.29 7.55 6.98
CA LEU A 346 -18.60 6.93 8.11
C LEU A 346 -19.14 7.45 9.44
N VAL A 347 -19.33 8.76 9.57
CA VAL A 347 -19.93 9.39 10.75
C VAL A 347 -21.38 8.90 10.94
N GLY A 348 -22.15 8.73 9.85
CA GLY A 348 -23.53 8.22 9.90
C GLY A 348 -23.62 6.78 10.41
N ILE A 349 -22.66 5.92 10.06
CA ILE A 349 -22.67 4.51 10.50
C ILE A 349 -21.91 4.28 11.81
N ALA A 350 -21.21 5.28 12.36
CA ALA A 350 -20.39 5.16 13.56
C ALA A 350 -21.14 4.60 14.77
N PHE A 351 -22.42 4.91 14.89
CA PHE A 351 -23.27 4.43 15.99
C PHE A 351 -23.82 3.01 15.79
N LEU A 352 -23.89 2.55 14.53
CA LEU A 352 -24.47 1.26 14.19
C LEU A 352 -23.41 0.16 14.08
N PHE A 353 -22.25 0.46 13.50
CA PHE A 353 -21.24 -0.53 13.19
C PHE A 353 -20.67 -1.26 14.41
N PRO A 354 -20.33 -0.59 15.55
CA PRO A 354 -19.83 -1.28 16.74
C PRO A 354 -20.86 -2.26 17.35
N LEU A 355 -22.16 -2.10 17.07
CA LEU A 355 -23.20 -3.01 17.55
C LEU A 355 -23.15 -4.40 16.89
N LEU A 356 -22.49 -4.50 15.72
CA LEU A 356 -22.29 -5.79 15.03
C LEU A 356 -21.29 -6.69 15.75
N TYR A 357 -20.47 -6.12 16.66
CA TYR A 357 -19.45 -6.86 17.38
C TYR A 357 -19.96 -7.33 18.75
N ASN A 358 -19.66 -8.58 19.07
CA ASN A 358 -19.97 -9.12 20.41
C ASN A 358 -18.83 -8.76 21.38
N THR A 359 -18.87 -7.55 21.93
CA THR A 359 -17.87 -6.99 22.84
C THR A 359 -18.56 -6.22 23.97
N THR A 360 -17.77 -5.69 24.93
CA THR A 360 -18.28 -4.90 26.06
C THR A 360 -18.96 -3.61 25.59
N SER A 361 -19.87 -3.08 26.40
CA SER A 361 -20.49 -1.77 26.13
C SER A 361 -19.46 -0.64 26.11
N SER A 362 -18.43 -0.71 26.97
CA SER A 362 -17.33 0.24 27.02
C SER A 362 -16.52 0.23 25.70
N ALA A 363 -16.14 -0.95 25.18
CA ALA A 363 -15.43 -1.07 23.92
C ALA A 363 -16.24 -0.53 22.74
N ARG A 364 -17.57 -0.77 22.71
CA ARG A 364 -18.45 -0.23 21.68
C ARG A 364 -18.52 1.29 21.71
N GLU A 365 -18.61 1.87 22.90
CA GLU A 365 -18.65 3.32 23.07
C GLU A 365 -17.33 3.96 22.63
N ILE A 366 -16.17 3.41 23.05
CA ILE A 366 -14.85 3.87 22.63
C ILE A 366 -14.70 3.75 21.10
N ALA A 367 -15.12 2.62 20.50
CA ALA A 367 -15.11 2.43 19.05
C ALA A 367 -15.93 3.48 18.30
N THR A 368 -17.12 3.81 18.80
CA THR A 368 -17.96 4.87 18.23
C THR A 368 -17.22 6.20 18.21
N TYR A 369 -16.57 6.59 19.31
CA TYR A 369 -15.74 7.81 19.36
C TYR A 369 -14.56 7.78 18.40
N MET A 370 -13.84 6.65 18.32
CA MET A 370 -12.71 6.50 17.39
C MET A 370 -13.19 6.65 15.93
N ILE A 371 -14.28 6.00 15.54
CA ILE A 371 -14.85 6.09 14.19
C ILE A 371 -15.29 7.52 13.87
N LEU A 372 -15.91 8.23 14.81
CA LEU A 372 -16.30 9.64 14.63
C LEU A 372 -15.08 10.53 14.41
N ILE A 373 -14.02 10.37 15.21
CA ILE A 373 -12.78 11.14 15.08
C ILE A 373 -12.11 10.84 13.74
N SER A 374 -11.95 9.56 13.41
CA SER A 374 -11.35 9.11 12.15
C SER A 374 -12.14 9.61 10.93
N GLY A 375 -13.47 9.57 11.01
CA GLY A 375 -14.37 10.11 9.99
C GLY A 375 -14.19 11.62 9.79
N LEU A 376 -14.20 12.41 10.87
CA LEU A 376 -14.03 13.86 10.80
C LEU A 376 -12.66 14.28 10.24
N LEU A 377 -11.62 13.50 10.51
CA LEU A 377 -10.24 13.79 10.06
C LEU A 377 -9.92 13.20 8.68
N MET A 378 -10.77 12.33 8.14
CA MET A 378 -10.55 11.66 6.85
C MET A 378 -10.27 12.60 5.67
N PRO A 379 -10.94 13.77 5.49
CA PRO A 379 -10.63 14.70 4.41
C PRO A 379 -9.21 15.29 4.50
N PHE A 380 -8.68 15.50 5.71
CA PHE A 380 -7.32 15.97 5.93
C PHE A 380 -6.30 14.88 5.59
N ASN A 381 -6.61 13.63 5.94
CA ASN A 381 -5.79 12.48 5.58
C ASN A 381 -5.78 12.26 4.07
N ALA A 382 -6.91 12.43 3.38
CA ALA A 382 -7.00 12.37 1.93
C ALA A 382 -6.15 13.45 1.25
N PHE A 383 -6.17 14.69 1.76
CA PHE A 383 -5.33 15.76 1.27
C PHE A 383 -3.83 15.43 1.47
N SER A 384 -3.46 14.96 2.66
CA SER A 384 -2.08 14.59 2.99
C SER A 384 -1.58 13.45 2.11
N ASN A 385 -2.41 12.45 1.86
CA ASN A 385 -2.11 11.33 0.95
C ASN A 385 -1.94 11.83 -0.49
N ALA A 386 -2.84 12.67 -0.99
CA ALA A 386 -2.73 13.26 -2.32
C ALA A 386 -1.44 14.08 -2.46
N ALA A 387 -1.10 14.93 -1.47
CA ALA A 387 0.14 15.69 -1.44
C ALA A 387 1.38 14.80 -1.44
N TYR A 388 1.36 13.70 -0.69
CA TYR A 388 2.42 12.69 -0.68
C TYR A 388 2.68 12.14 -2.08
N PHE A 389 1.64 11.70 -2.78
CA PHE A 389 1.78 11.14 -4.13
C PHE A 389 2.16 12.19 -5.18
N THR A 390 1.72 13.44 -5.03
CA THR A 390 2.14 14.56 -5.87
C THR A 390 3.64 14.84 -5.74
N LEU A 391 4.15 15.01 -4.52
CA LEU A 391 5.58 15.24 -4.25
C LEU A 391 6.43 14.08 -4.81
N ARG A 392 5.95 12.87 -4.65
CA ARG A 392 6.58 11.66 -5.13
C ARG A 392 6.64 11.59 -6.65
N SER A 393 5.55 11.94 -7.37
CA SER A 393 5.49 11.92 -8.83
C SER A 393 6.52 12.83 -9.49
N GLY A 394 6.85 13.96 -8.85
CA GLY A 394 7.90 14.90 -9.27
C GLY A 394 9.30 14.54 -8.76
N GLY A 395 9.48 13.38 -8.11
CA GLY A 395 10.77 12.90 -7.63
C GLY A 395 11.34 13.66 -6.44
N GLN A 396 10.53 14.40 -5.69
CA GLN A 396 10.93 15.13 -4.48
C GLN A 396 11.00 14.18 -3.27
N VAL A 397 11.85 13.15 -3.38
CA VAL A 397 11.91 12.04 -2.43
C VAL A 397 12.25 12.49 -1.02
N MET A 398 13.24 13.39 -0.85
CA MET A 398 13.63 13.86 0.49
C MET A 398 12.52 14.67 1.15
N ILE A 399 11.80 15.49 0.39
CA ILE A 399 10.63 16.22 0.90
C ILE A 399 9.52 15.24 1.29
N THR A 400 9.33 14.18 0.49
CA THR A 400 8.36 13.12 0.79
C THR A 400 8.69 12.41 2.10
N VAL A 401 9.95 12.06 2.33
CA VAL A 401 10.43 11.43 3.59
C VAL A 401 10.26 12.39 4.79
N LEU A 402 10.61 13.67 4.62
CA LEU A 402 10.42 14.67 5.67
C LEU A 402 8.95 14.87 6.01
N PHE A 403 8.10 14.92 4.99
CA PHE A 403 6.66 15.12 5.13
C PHE A 403 5.96 13.93 5.81
N ASP A 404 6.46 12.73 5.61
CA ASP A 404 5.82 11.50 6.11
C ASP A 404 6.56 10.90 7.32
N SER A 405 7.67 10.19 7.11
CA SER A 405 8.35 9.48 8.20
C SER A 405 8.97 10.40 9.24
N VAL A 406 9.68 11.45 8.81
CA VAL A 406 10.32 12.36 9.77
C VAL A 406 9.27 13.08 10.62
N TYR A 407 8.13 13.46 10.05
CA TYR A 407 7.02 14.02 10.79
C TYR A 407 6.43 13.01 11.79
N MET A 408 6.25 11.75 11.36
CA MET A 408 5.74 10.69 12.24
C MET A 408 6.67 10.45 13.44
N TRP A 409 7.99 10.34 13.21
CA TRP A 409 8.97 10.09 14.27
C TRP A 409 9.31 11.30 15.10
N GLY A 410 9.31 12.51 14.52
CA GLY A 410 9.70 13.75 15.20
C GLY A 410 8.56 14.45 15.93
N VAL A 411 7.32 14.22 15.51
CA VAL A 411 6.16 14.94 16.05
C VAL A 411 5.09 13.99 16.58
N VAL A 412 4.56 13.10 15.74
CA VAL A 412 3.39 12.29 16.11
C VAL A 412 3.73 11.28 17.19
N LEU A 413 4.79 10.49 16.99
CA LEU A 413 5.18 9.44 17.94
C LEU A 413 5.67 10.00 19.29
N PRO A 414 6.54 11.04 19.36
CA PRO A 414 6.90 11.64 20.63
C PRO A 414 5.69 12.22 21.38
N THR A 415 4.78 12.89 20.67
CA THR A 415 3.54 13.38 21.27
C THR A 415 2.69 12.24 21.84
N SER A 416 2.54 11.15 21.07
CA SER A 416 1.77 9.97 21.51
C SER A 416 2.39 9.34 22.76
N LEU A 417 3.72 9.18 22.80
CA LEU A 417 4.45 8.63 23.96
C LEU A 417 4.34 9.55 25.18
N LEU A 418 4.54 10.87 25.00
CA LEU A 418 4.44 11.83 26.10
C LEU A 418 3.03 11.84 26.70
N LEU A 419 1.99 11.90 25.87
CA LEU A 419 0.61 11.86 26.34
C LEU A 419 0.27 10.54 27.03
N THR A 420 0.79 9.42 26.52
CA THR A 420 0.54 8.10 27.10
C THR A 420 1.18 7.93 28.47
N HIS A 421 2.45 8.36 28.64
CA HIS A 421 3.22 8.09 29.85
C HIS A 421 3.13 9.20 30.90
N LEU A 422 2.96 10.46 30.47
CA LEU A 422 2.91 11.61 31.39
C LEU A 422 1.50 11.99 31.80
N THR A 423 0.47 11.47 31.12
CA THR A 423 -0.93 11.79 31.43
C THR A 423 -1.76 10.53 31.69
N GLY A 424 -2.70 10.63 32.63
CA GLY A 424 -3.75 9.61 32.81
C GLY A 424 -4.95 9.79 31.86
N MET A 425 -4.72 10.40 30.68
CA MET A 425 -5.78 10.78 29.75
C MET A 425 -6.60 9.57 29.28
N ASP A 426 -7.92 9.72 29.25
CA ASP A 426 -8.83 8.73 28.69
C ASP A 426 -8.48 8.44 27.21
N ILE A 427 -8.70 7.19 26.79
CA ILE A 427 -8.37 6.73 25.44
C ILE A 427 -9.00 7.58 24.33
N ARG A 428 -10.18 8.13 24.54
CA ARG A 428 -10.91 8.96 23.56
C ARG A 428 -10.14 10.25 23.25
N TRP A 429 -9.65 10.92 24.32
CA TRP A 429 -8.87 12.15 24.19
C TRP A 429 -7.45 11.88 23.70
N LEU A 430 -6.84 10.78 24.13
CA LEU A 430 -5.53 10.34 23.64
C LEU A 430 -5.59 10.08 22.13
N PHE A 431 -6.61 9.36 21.67
CA PHE A 431 -6.80 9.05 20.25
C PHE A 431 -7.05 10.34 19.44
N LEU A 432 -7.94 11.23 19.92
CA LEU A 432 -8.18 12.52 19.28
C LEU A 432 -6.91 13.34 19.15
N ALA A 433 -6.13 13.47 20.22
CA ALA A 433 -4.90 14.27 20.22
C ALA A 433 -3.87 13.70 19.22
N CYS A 434 -3.64 12.39 19.21
CA CYS A 434 -2.72 11.74 18.31
C CYS A 434 -3.15 11.89 16.83
N GLN A 435 -4.43 11.66 16.53
CA GLN A 435 -4.97 11.78 15.19
C GLN A 435 -5.01 13.24 14.70
N ALA A 436 -5.31 14.19 15.59
CA ALA A 436 -5.27 15.62 15.26
C ALA A 436 -3.84 16.05 14.93
N VAL A 437 -2.85 15.67 15.73
CA VAL A 437 -1.43 15.98 15.47
C VAL A 437 -0.98 15.38 14.14
N GLU A 438 -1.34 14.12 13.84
CA GLU A 438 -1.03 13.52 12.54
C GLU A 438 -1.69 14.29 11.38
N SER A 439 -2.94 14.70 11.56
CA SER A 439 -3.66 15.45 10.51
C SER A 439 -3.05 16.82 10.22
N VAL A 440 -2.38 17.47 11.19
CA VAL A 440 -1.73 18.78 11.01
C VAL A 440 -0.70 18.78 9.88
N LYS A 441 -0.17 17.61 9.49
CA LYS A 441 0.74 17.49 8.33
C LYS A 441 0.13 18.03 7.01
N PHE A 442 -1.19 18.24 6.93
CA PHE A 442 -1.77 18.91 5.76
C PHE A 442 -1.24 20.33 5.54
N ILE A 443 -0.83 21.03 6.61
CA ILE A 443 -0.31 22.42 6.53
C ILE A 443 0.99 22.47 5.73
N PRO A 444 2.08 21.75 6.09
CA PRO A 444 3.26 21.68 5.24
C PRO A 444 2.95 21.15 3.84
N GLY A 445 1.99 20.23 3.68
CA GLY A 445 1.52 19.77 2.37
C GLY A 445 1.04 20.91 1.49
N ILE A 446 0.19 21.80 1.99
CA ILE A 446 -0.26 23.01 1.26
C ILE A 446 0.92 23.88 0.85
N PHE A 447 1.90 24.06 1.75
CA PHE A 447 3.05 24.91 1.49
C PHE A 447 3.94 24.37 0.36
N TYR A 448 4.27 23.06 0.39
CA TYR A 448 5.08 22.44 -0.66
C TYR A 448 4.35 22.41 -2.02
N LEU A 449 3.06 22.11 -2.02
CA LEU A 449 2.26 22.13 -3.25
C LEU A 449 2.16 23.53 -3.87
N ARG A 450 1.96 24.58 -3.05
CA ARG A 450 1.87 25.98 -3.52
C ARG A 450 3.18 26.49 -4.10
N ARG A 451 4.33 26.04 -3.59
CA ARG A 451 5.64 26.41 -4.15
C ARG A 451 5.82 25.92 -5.59
N GLY A 452 5.16 24.83 -5.97
CA GLY A 452 5.24 24.27 -7.33
C GLY A 452 6.59 23.69 -7.72
N THR A 453 7.58 23.67 -6.82
CA THR A 453 8.93 23.12 -7.03
C THR A 453 8.96 21.59 -7.15
N TRP A 454 7.83 20.96 -6.85
CA TRP A 454 7.68 19.51 -6.96
C TRP A 454 7.55 19.03 -8.41
N ALA A 455 7.09 19.90 -9.33
CA ALA A 455 6.78 19.53 -10.71
C ALA A 455 8.08 19.50 -11.55
N ASN A 456 8.79 18.35 -11.50
CA ASN A 456 10.03 18.15 -12.24
C ASN A 456 9.89 17.03 -13.25
N GLN A 457 10.45 17.25 -14.44
CA GLN A 457 10.73 16.22 -15.39
C GLN A 457 12.06 15.55 -15.01
N LEU A 458 12.02 14.23 -14.76
CA LEU A 458 13.20 13.45 -14.31
C LEU A 458 13.87 12.73 -15.48
N VAL A 459 13.12 12.55 -16.57
CA VAL A 459 13.54 11.83 -17.75
C VAL A 459 13.62 12.81 -18.91
N THR A 460 14.71 12.78 -19.63
CA THR A 460 14.88 13.51 -20.90
C THR A 460 14.95 12.49 -22.03
N GLU A 461 14.72 12.91 -23.27
CA GLU A 461 15.14 12.14 -24.42
C GLU A 461 16.64 11.89 -24.24
N GLU A 462 17.07 10.63 -24.25
CA GLU A 462 18.49 10.33 -24.15
C GLU A 462 19.21 11.05 -25.30
N GLU A 463 20.24 11.80 -24.95
CA GLU A 463 21.28 12.17 -25.90
C GLU A 463 21.70 10.90 -26.62
N THR A 464 21.62 10.90 -27.93
CA THR A 464 22.01 9.75 -28.75
C THR A 464 23.46 9.36 -28.40
N PRO A 465 23.86 8.09 -28.53
CA PRO A 465 25.24 7.69 -28.27
C PRO A 465 26.28 8.59 -28.94
N GLU A 466 25.93 9.22 -30.08
CA GLU A 466 26.75 10.19 -30.80
C GLU A 466 26.91 11.53 -30.07
N GLU A 467 25.89 12.00 -29.32
CA GLU A 467 25.96 13.20 -28.50
C GLU A 467 26.76 12.96 -27.21
N LEU A 468 26.67 11.74 -26.67
CA LEU A 468 27.43 11.35 -25.48
C LEU A 468 28.93 11.27 -25.77
N ASP A 469 29.33 10.72 -26.95
CA ASP A 469 30.71 10.69 -27.40
C ASP A 469 31.26 12.10 -27.70
N SER A 470 30.41 13.02 -28.14
CA SER A 470 30.84 14.42 -28.36
C SER A 470 31.08 15.19 -27.04
N LEU A 471 30.37 14.85 -25.95
CA LEU A 471 30.56 15.46 -24.64
C LEU A 471 31.77 14.86 -23.85
N LEU A 472 32.12 13.61 -24.14
CA LEU A 472 33.28 12.95 -23.53
C LEU A 472 34.62 13.35 -24.23
N ASN A 473 34.54 13.97 -25.41
CA ASN A 473 35.68 14.43 -26.19
C ASN A 473 35.87 15.96 -26.11
N GLN A 474 35.15 16.67 -25.25
CA GLN A 474 35.37 18.04 -24.82
C GLN A 474 35.94 18.10 -23.39
#